data_c359e6cef0ff15dde5bb77fe7606d289
#
_entry.id   c359e6cef0ff15dde5bb77fe7606d289
#
_cell.length_a   1.000
_cell.length_b   1.000
_cell.length_c   1.000
_cell.angle_alpha   90.00
_cell.angle_beta   90.00
_cell.angle_gamma   90.00
#
_symmetry.space_group_name_H-M   'P 1'
#
loop_
_entity.id
_entity.type
_entity.pdbx_description
1 polymer ?
#
loop_
_entity_poly.entity_id
_entity_poly.type
_entity_poly.pdbx_seq_one_letter_code
_entity_poly.pdbx_strand_id
1 'polypeptide(L)'
;MKRLKTILLLLSGTFLFCFGQFKLPDLPFKYNALEPYIDSTTMYIHYNYHHAAYASNLNKALEKYPEFYKKDIIELIQNLDVLPSDIQTPVRNYGGGYYNHSFFWSVLAPAGTAPMSSGLEKILIDNFGSIDAFKAEFEKAAANRFGSGWAWLIKESSGKLRIITTANQDNPLMPMSKIKGTPVLTLDVWEHAYYLKYQNKRTAYIKAFWNVVNWTEVERLIGQ
;
A
#
# COMPACT_ATOMS: atom_id res chain seq x y z
N MET A 1 46.29 51.97 28.31
CA MET A 1 45.16 51.09 28.67
C MET A 1 44.36 50.85 27.44
N LYS A 2 44.53 49.70 26.76
CA LYS A 2 43.73 49.28 25.55
C LYS A 2 42.54 48.51 26.02
N ARG A 3 41.32 49.02 25.69
CA ARG A 3 40.05 48.32 25.98
C ARG A 3 39.85 47.26 24.94
N LEU A 4 39.86 45.98 25.35
CA LEU A 4 39.48 44.82 24.53
C LEU A 4 37.96 44.78 24.40
N LYS A 5 37.43 44.94 23.19
CA LYS A 5 35.98 44.77 22.92
C LYS A 5 35.76 43.29 22.64
N THR A 6 35.10 42.59 23.55
CA THR A 6 34.64 41.22 23.37
C THR A 6 33.42 41.23 22.46
N ILE A 7 33.55 40.68 21.24
CA ILE A 7 32.42 40.47 20.32
C ILE A 7 31.81 39.12 20.71
N LEU A 8 30.60 39.16 21.24
CA LEU A 8 29.77 37.98 21.51
C LEU A 8 29.08 37.53 20.21
N LEU A 9 29.61 36.46 19.59
CA LEU A 9 28.98 35.86 18.44
C LEU A 9 27.78 35.03 18.93
N LEU A 10 26.55 35.52 18.73
CA LEU A 10 25.34 34.76 18.93
C LEU A 10 25.21 33.77 17.76
N LEU A 11 25.60 32.51 17.97
CA LEU A 11 25.22 31.40 17.09
C LEU A 11 23.72 31.17 17.26
N SER A 12 22.91 31.71 16.34
CA SER A 12 21.52 31.30 16.16
C SER A 12 21.52 29.91 15.57
N GLY A 13 21.49 28.89 16.41
CA GLY A 13 21.24 27.52 16.01
C GLY A 13 19.81 27.42 15.45
N THR A 14 19.65 27.36 14.13
CA THR A 14 18.42 26.93 13.50
C THR A 14 18.22 25.47 13.88
N PHE A 15 17.38 25.21 14.88
CA PHE A 15 16.83 23.88 15.11
C PHE A 15 15.99 23.53 13.87
N LEU A 16 16.58 22.80 12.94
CA LEU A 16 15.84 22.07 11.92
C LEU A 16 14.99 21.03 12.68
N PHE A 17 13.74 21.35 12.93
CA PHE A 17 12.77 20.35 13.34
C PHE A 17 12.68 19.36 12.19
N CYS A 18 13.34 18.22 12.34
CA CYS A 18 13.20 17.07 11.46
C CYS A 18 11.78 16.54 11.68
N PHE A 19 10.80 17.11 10.97
CA PHE A 19 9.45 16.52 10.90
C PHE A 19 9.60 15.12 10.35
N GLY A 20 8.89 14.16 10.96
CA GLY A 20 9.03 12.74 10.64
C GLY A 20 8.73 12.49 9.16
N GLN A 21 9.74 12.17 8.38
CA GLN A 21 9.59 11.73 6.99
C GLN A 21 8.84 10.39 6.94
N PHE A 22 8.15 10.13 5.83
CA PHE A 22 7.57 8.82 5.55
C PHE A 22 8.68 7.78 5.45
N LYS A 23 8.77 6.93 6.45
CA LYS A 23 9.78 5.85 6.53
C LYS A 23 9.24 4.61 5.84
N LEU A 24 10.13 3.86 5.20
CA LEU A 24 9.80 2.54 4.70
C LEU A 24 9.41 1.66 5.90
N PRO A 25 8.17 1.11 5.98
CA PRO A 25 7.77 0.27 7.10
C PRO A 25 8.49 -1.07 7.04
N ASP A 26 8.82 -1.65 8.18
CA ASP A 26 9.43 -2.97 8.23
C ASP A 26 8.51 -4.03 7.62
N LEU A 27 9.08 -4.98 6.89
CA LEU A 27 8.35 -6.15 6.42
C LEU A 27 7.99 -7.06 7.61
N PRO A 28 6.73 -7.55 7.71
CA PRO A 28 6.32 -8.44 8.80
C PRO A 28 6.91 -9.88 8.66
N PHE A 29 7.66 -10.15 7.60
CA PHE A 29 8.26 -11.46 7.31
C PHE A 29 9.58 -11.31 6.52
N LYS A 30 10.37 -12.38 6.44
CA LYS A 30 11.61 -12.44 5.65
C LYS A 30 11.30 -12.50 4.15
N TYR A 31 12.23 -12.04 3.29
CA TYR A 31 12.04 -12.04 1.83
C TYR A 31 11.69 -13.41 1.24
N ASN A 32 12.19 -14.50 1.82
CA ASN A 32 11.92 -15.88 1.35
C ASN A 32 10.69 -16.53 2.01
N ALA A 33 10.00 -15.82 2.90
CA ALA A 33 8.90 -16.42 3.69
C ALA A 33 7.63 -16.71 2.87
N LEU A 34 7.50 -16.11 1.69
CA LEU A 34 6.37 -16.32 0.80
C LEU A 34 6.64 -17.38 -0.28
N GLU A 35 7.81 -18.02 -0.26
CA GLU A 35 8.10 -19.12 -1.18
C GLU A 35 7.26 -20.37 -0.83
N PRO A 36 6.92 -21.16 -1.83
CA PRO A 36 7.31 -21.09 -3.24
C PRO A 36 6.37 -20.18 -4.10
N TYR A 37 5.48 -19.40 -3.52
CA TYR A 37 4.44 -18.65 -4.22
C TYR A 37 4.92 -17.30 -4.74
N ILE A 38 5.68 -16.55 -3.97
CA ILE A 38 6.39 -15.34 -4.38
C ILE A 38 7.87 -15.56 -4.04
N ASP A 39 8.76 -15.41 -5.01
CA ASP A 39 10.18 -15.67 -4.81
C ASP A 39 10.89 -14.56 -4.04
N SER A 40 11.97 -14.92 -3.36
CA SER A 40 12.73 -14.02 -2.50
C SER A 40 13.36 -12.85 -3.28
N THR A 41 13.74 -13.05 -4.54
CA THR A 41 14.30 -11.99 -5.39
C THR A 41 13.24 -10.95 -5.74
N THR A 42 12.04 -11.40 -6.12
CA THR A 42 10.89 -10.50 -6.31
C THR A 42 10.62 -9.70 -5.04
N MET A 43 10.53 -10.35 -3.87
CA MET A 43 10.28 -9.67 -2.60
C MET A 43 11.35 -8.64 -2.26
N TYR A 44 12.63 -9.00 -2.44
CA TYR A 44 13.75 -8.09 -2.17
C TYR A 44 13.70 -6.85 -3.05
N ILE A 45 13.49 -7.01 -4.37
CA ILE A 45 13.41 -5.91 -5.33
C ILE A 45 12.15 -5.08 -5.09
N HIS A 46 11.02 -5.71 -4.89
CA HIS A 46 9.73 -5.05 -4.70
C HIS A 46 9.75 -4.14 -3.47
N TYR A 47 10.32 -4.60 -2.35
CA TYR A 47 10.41 -3.81 -1.13
C TYR A 47 11.54 -2.77 -1.19
N ASN A 48 12.79 -3.18 -1.48
CA ASN A 48 13.95 -2.30 -1.34
C ASN A 48 14.11 -1.28 -2.48
N TYR A 49 13.49 -1.52 -3.64
CA TYR A 49 13.59 -0.61 -4.78
C TYR A 49 12.25 0.01 -5.14
N HIS A 50 11.18 -0.75 -5.35
CA HIS A 50 9.89 -0.15 -5.73
C HIS A 50 9.25 0.59 -4.56
N HIS A 51 9.02 -0.07 -3.42
CA HIS A 51 8.40 0.58 -2.27
C HIS A 51 9.30 1.68 -1.68
N ALA A 52 10.60 1.43 -1.54
CA ALA A 52 11.55 2.43 -1.06
C ALA A 52 11.61 3.67 -1.97
N ALA A 53 11.50 3.51 -3.30
CA ALA A 53 11.45 4.64 -4.22
C ALA A 53 10.16 5.45 -4.04
N TYR A 54 9.01 4.83 -3.78
CA TYR A 54 7.78 5.56 -3.47
C TYR A 54 7.92 6.38 -2.19
N ALA A 55 8.48 5.82 -1.11
CA ALA A 55 8.73 6.55 0.12
C ALA A 55 9.69 7.74 -0.10
N SER A 56 10.80 7.51 -0.80
CA SER A 56 11.80 8.55 -1.10
C SER A 56 11.22 9.68 -1.96
N ASN A 57 10.50 9.33 -3.02
CA ASN A 57 9.92 10.33 -3.93
C ASN A 57 8.75 11.10 -3.29
N LEU A 58 7.96 10.46 -2.41
CA LEU A 58 6.95 11.16 -1.61
C LEU A 58 7.62 12.20 -0.71
N ASN A 59 8.64 11.82 0.04
CA ASN A 59 9.39 12.75 0.88
C ASN A 59 9.94 13.93 0.07
N LYS A 60 10.57 13.66 -1.08
CA LYS A 60 11.08 14.70 -1.97
C LYS A 60 9.98 15.65 -2.46
N ALA A 61 8.80 15.12 -2.79
CA ALA A 61 7.67 15.94 -3.22
C ALA A 61 7.18 16.90 -2.12
N LEU A 62 7.32 16.49 -0.85
CA LEU A 62 6.87 17.26 0.31
C LEU A 62 7.93 18.21 0.89
N GLU A 63 9.15 18.25 0.36
CA GLU A 63 10.25 19.06 0.91
C GLU A 63 9.90 20.55 1.06
N LYS A 64 9.09 21.10 0.14
CA LYS A 64 8.64 22.51 0.19
C LYS A 64 7.47 22.74 1.15
N TYR A 65 6.89 21.68 1.67
CA TYR A 65 5.65 21.69 2.46
C TYR A 65 5.81 20.83 3.73
N PRO A 66 6.73 21.19 4.65
CA PRO A 66 7.07 20.35 5.79
C PRO A 66 5.92 20.10 6.77
N GLU A 67 4.86 20.90 6.71
CA GLU A 67 3.63 20.70 7.48
C GLU A 67 2.92 19.39 7.16
N PHE A 68 3.07 18.88 5.93
CA PHE A 68 2.46 17.61 5.50
C PHE A 68 3.16 16.37 6.06
N TYR A 69 4.40 16.48 6.56
CA TYR A 69 5.05 15.37 7.28
C TYR A 69 4.39 15.02 8.62
N LYS A 70 3.51 15.90 9.14
CA LYS A 70 2.72 15.63 10.34
C LYS A 70 1.42 14.87 10.06
N LYS A 71 1.06 14.74 8.80
CA LYS A 71 -0.18 14.08 8.37
C LYS A 71 0.07 12.62 8.11
N ASP A 72 -0.97 11.81 8.39
CA ASP A 72 -1.00 10.41 7.97
C ASP A 72 -1.09 10.32 6.44
N ILE A 73 -0.54 9.25 5.87
CA ILE A 73 -0.59 9.03 4.42
C ILE A 73 -2.02 8.92 3.92
N ILE A 74 -2.91 8.31 4.69
CA ILE A 74 -4.34 8.18 4.33
C ILE A 74 -4.96 9.58 4.24
N GLU A 75 -4.67 10.47 5.20
CA GLU A 75 -5.15 11.85 5.16
C GLU A 75 -4.70 12.58 3.88
N LEU A 76 -3.44 12.41 3.49
CA LEU A 76 -2.90 13.05 2.28
C LEU A 76 -3.57 12.53 1.01
N ILE A 77 -3.70 11.21 0.83
CA ILE A 77 -4.27 10.62 -0.39
C ILE A 77 -5.79 10.77 -0.49
N GLN A 78 -6.48 10.95 0.64
CA GLN A 78 -7.92 11.23 0.65
C GLN A 78 -8.26 12.68 0.28
N ASN A 79 -7.30 13.59 0.45
CA ASN A 79 -7.49 15.03 0.31
C ASN A 79 -6.61 15.65 -0.79
N LEU A 80 -6.38 14.90 -1.89
CA LEU A 80 -5.50 15.33 -2.99
C LEU A 80 -5.89 16.67 -3.59
N ASP A 81 -7.17 16.96 -3.70
CA ASP A 81 -7.74 18.14 -4.34
C ASP A 81 -7.53 19.43 -3.53
N VAL A 82 -7.26 19.33 -2.22
CA VAL A 82 -6.95 20.49 -1.36
C VAL A 82 -5.45 20.70 -1.14
N LEU A 83 -4.60 19.82 -1.66
CA LEU A 83 -3.16 20.01 -1.63
C LEU A 83 -2.71 21.09 -2.63
N PRO A 84 -1.56 21.77 -2.42
CA PRO A 84 -0.94 22.61 -3.43
C PRO A 84 -0.84 21.90 -4.79
N SER A 85 -1.18 22.60 -5.87
CA SER A 85 -1.35 22.00 -7.20
C SER A 85 -0.10 21.30 -7.73
N ASP A 86 1.10 21.78 -7.36
CA ASP A 86 2.39 21.20 -7.77
C ASP A 86 2.72 19.87 -7.09
N ILE A 87 2.06 19.54 -5.95
CA ILE A 87 2.25 18.27 -5.25
C ILE A 87 1.07 17.29 -5.37
N GLN A 88 -0.08 17.69 -5.91
CA GLN A 88 -1.24 16.79 -6.06
C GLN A 88 -0.89 15.52 -6.83
N THR A 89 -0.30 15.65 -8.02
CA THR A 89 0.11 14.49 -8.83
C THR A 89 1.24 13.68 -8.19
N PRO A 90 2.32 14.28 -7.67
CA PRO A 90 3.33 13.57 -6.88
C PRO A 90 2.74 12.78 -5.71
N VAL A 91 1.88 13.38 -4.89
CA VAL A 91 1.25 12.69 -3.74
C VAL A 91 0.31 11.59 -4.21
N ARG A 92 -0.49 11.79 -5.26
CA ARG A 92 -1.29 10.72 -5.87
C ARG A 92 -0.43 9.53 -6.25
N ASN A 93 0.68 9.75 -6.98
CA ASN A 93 1.50 8.68 -7.51
C ASN A 93 2.41 8.07 -6.43
N TYR A 94 3.15 8.88 -5.69
CA TYR A 94 4.15 8.39 -4.74
C TYR A 94 3.51 8.06 -3.39
N GLY A 95 2.58 8.89 -2.92
CA GLY A 95 1.79 8.60 -1.72
C GLY A 95 0.88 7.40 -1.90
N GLY A 96 0.23 7.30 -3.07
CA GLY A 96 -0.54 6.11 -3.44
C GLY A 96 0.33 4.86 -3.47
N GLY A 97 1.50 4.92 -4.12
CA GLY A 97 2.45 3.80 -4.16
C GLY A 97 2.95 3.40 -2.77
N TYR A 98 3.30 4.38 -1.94
CA TYR A 98 3.71 4.13 -0.56
C TYR A 98 2.61 3.42 0.26
N TYR A 99 1.37 3.93 0.20
CA TYR A 99 0.23 3.33 0.90
C TYR A 99 -0.09 1.93 0.38
N ASN A 100 -0.21 1.76 -0.94
CA ASN A 100 -0.61 0.51 -1.57
C ASN A 100 0.35 -0.63 -1.21
N HIS A 101 1.66 -0.38 -1.26
CA HIS A 101 2.67 -1.37 -0.89
C HIS A 101 2.68 -1.64 0.62
N SER A 102 2.59 -0.60 1.47
CA SER A 102 2.50 -0.77 2.93
C SER A 102 1.31 -1.67 3.30
N PHE A 103 0.16 -1.42 2.69
CA PHE A 103 -1.05 -2.20 2.88
C PHE A 103 -0.89 -3.63 2.32
N PHE A 104 -0.27 -3.79 1.14
CA PHE A 104 -0.04 -5.10 0.55
C PHE A 104 0.79 -6.01 1.46
N TRP A 105 1.86 -5.49 2.05
CA TRP A 105 2.67 -6.28 2.99
C TRP A 105 1.88 -6.72 4.22
N SER A 106 0.97 -5.92 4.74
CA SER A 106 0.17 -6.26 5.92
C SER A 106 -0.81 -7.41 5.67
N VAL A 107 -1.33 -7.52 4.45
CA VAL A 107 -2.29 -8.57 4.06
C VAL A 107 -1.64 -9.83 3.50
N LEU A 108 -0.31 -9.96 3.60
CA LEU A 108 0.46 -11.14 3.26
C LEU A 108 1.00 -11.84 4.51
N ALA A 109 1.11 -13.16 4.45
CA ALA A 109 1.73 -14.01 5.47
C ALA A 109 2.34 -15.27 4.85
N PRO A 110 3.32 -15.91 5.50
CA PRO A 110 3.80 -17.23 5.10
C PRO A 110 2.66 -18.24 5.01
N ALA A 111 2.72 -19.10 4.00
CA ALA A 111 1.65 -20.07 3.74
C ALA A 111 1.29 -20.90 4.99
N GLY A 112 -0.01 -21.00 5.29
CA GLY A 112 -0.54 -21.77 6.41
C GLY A 112 -0.40 -21.11 7.79
N THR A 113 0.21 -19.91 7.92
CA THR A 113 0.39 -19.26 9.23
C THR A 113 -0.79 -18.38 9.66
N ALA A 114 -1.63 -17.98 8.72
CA ALA A 114 -2.79 -17.12 8.97
C ALA A 114 -4.03 -17.66 8.22
N PRO A 115 -4.60 -18.80 8.65
CA PRO A 115 -5.73 -19.43 7.99
C PRO A 115 -7.00 -18.60 8.11
N MET A 116 -7.92 -18.80 7.15
CA MET A 116 -9.26 -18.22 7.20
C MET A 116 -10.06 -18.84 8.37
N SER A 117 -10.67 -18.01 9.19
CA SER A 117 -11.59 -18.46 10.25
C SER A 117 -12.96 -18.80 9.66
N SER A 118 -13.75 -19.59 10.39
CA SER A 118 -15.16 -19.86 10.03
C SER A 118 -16.02 -18.58 10.05
N GLY A 119 -15.67 -17.59 10.86
CA GLY A 119 -16.34 -16.29 10.89
C GLY A 119 -16.11 -15.51 9.60
N LEU A 120 -14.85 -15.41 9.15
CA LEU A 120 -14.53 -14.77 7.88
C LEU A 120 -15.11 -15.52 6.70
N GLU A 121 -15.03 -16.86 6.71
CA GLU A 121 -15.63 -17.70 5.67
C GLU A 121 -17.11 -17.40 5.51
N LYS A 122 -17.87 -17.33 6.61
CA LYS A 122 -19.29 -16.98 6.58
C LYS A 122 -19.51 -15.58 5.99
N ILE A 123 -18.74 -14.57 6.39
CA ILE A 123 -18.86 -13.21 5.85
C ILE A 123 -18.66 -13.20 4.32
N LEU A 124 -17.64 -13.91 3.83
CA LEU A 124 -17.37 -13.99 2.39
C LEU A 124 -18.49 -14.74 1.64
N ILE A 125 -19.01 -15.84 2.21
CA ILE A 125 -20.13 -16.58 1.64
C ILE A 125 -21.39 -15.71 1.58
N ASP A 126 -21.71 -14.98 2.63
CA ASP A 126 -22.88 -14.09 2.68
C ASP A 126 -22.81 -12.97 1.62
N ASN A 127 -21.58 -12.51 1.25
CA ASN A 127 -21.40 -11.46 0.25
C ASN A 127 -21.28 -11.97 -1.20
N PHE A 128 -20.70 -13.18 -1.40
CA PHE A 128 -20.32 -13.69 -2.74
C PHE A 128 -20.95 -15.04 -3.09
N GLY A 129 -21.69 -15.67 -2.17
CA GLY A 129 -22.35 -16.95 -2.35
C GLY A 129 -21.48 -18.17 -2.01
N SER A 130 -20.17 -18.13 -2.29
CA SER A 130 -19.22 -19.15 -1.86
C SER A 130 -17.80 -18.59 -1.85
N ILE A 131 -16.86 -19.28 -1.19
CA ILE A 131 -15.43 -18.92 -1.23
C ILE A 131 -14.86 -19.04 -2.65
N ASP A 132 -15.28 -20.06 -3.40
CA ASP A 132 -14.85 -20.23 -4.79
C ASP A 132 -15.38 -19.11 -5.69
N ALA A 133 -16.63 -18.68 -5.50
CA ALA A 133 -17.20 -17.55 -6.22
C ALA A 133 -16.46 -16.24 -5.90
N PHE A 134 -16.17 -15.97 -4.63
CA PHE A 134 -15.35 -14.84 -4.21
C PHE A 134 -13.98 -14.85 -4.90
N LYS A 135 -13.25 -15.97 -4.81
CA LYS A 135 -11.94 -16.10 -5.44
C LYS A 135 -12.01 -15.93 -6.96
N ALA A 136 -12.98 -16.55 -7.60
CA ALA A 136 -13.17 -16.45 -9.05
C ALA A 136 -13.45 -15.00 -9.50
N GLU A 137 -14.30 -14.25 -8.76
CA GLU A 137 -14.58 -12.84 -9.04
C GLU A 137 -13.33 -11.97 -8.87
N PHE A 138 -12.57 -12.17 -7.78
CA PHE A 138 -11.34 -11.44 -7.54
C PHE A 138 -10.25 -11.75 -8.58
N GLU A 139 -10.06 -13.03 -8.92
CA GLU A 139 -9.13 -13.47 -9.97
C GLU A 139 -9.47 -12.86 -11.32
N LYS A 140 -10.76 -12.87 -11.68
CA LYS A 140 -11.27 -12.26 -12.92
C LYS A 140 -11.00 -10.75 -12.94
N ALA A 141 -11.26 -10.04 -11.85
CA ALA A 141 -10.99 -8.60 -11.73
C ALA A 141 -9.49 -8.31 -11.87
N ALA A 142 -8.63 -9.03 -11.15
CA ALA A 142 -7.18 -8.90 -11.18
C ALA A 142 -6.60 -9.20 -12.57
N ALA A 143 -7.04 -10.29 -13.22
CA ALA A 143 -6.59 -10.67 -14.56
C ALA A 143 -6.99 -9.65 -15.63
N ASN A 144 -8.21 -9.11 -15.53
CA ASN A 144 -8.76 -8.14 -16.50
C ASN A 144 -8.27 -6.70 -16.25
N ARG A 145 -7.53 -6.41 -15.19
CA ARG A 145 -6.92 -5.10 -14.99
C ARG A 145 -5.90 -4.86 -16.12
N PHE A 146 -6.30 -4.08 -17.10
CA PHE A 146 -5.45 -3.73 -18.23
C PHE A 146 -4.31 -2.80 -17.77
N GLY A 147 -3.07 -3.16 -18.10
CA GLY A 147 -1.87 -2.43 -17.68
C GLY A 147 -1.55 -2.62 -16.19
N SER A 148 -0.80 -1.67 -15.65
CA SER A 148 -0.40 -1.65 -14.25
C SER A 148 -1.56 -1.23 -13.34
N GLY A 149 -1.63 -1.80 -12.16
CA GLY A 149 -2.65 -1.46 -11.17
C GLY A 149 -2.79 -2.48 -10.07
N TRP A 150 -3.94 -2.43 -9.39
CA TRP A 150 -4.23 -3.20 -8.19
C TRP A 150 -5.63 -3.79 -8.26
N ALA A 151 -5.82 -4.95 -7.69
CA ALA A 151 -7.14 -5.51 -7.37
C ALA A 151 -7.39 -5.37 -5.86
N TRP A 152 -8.63 -5.03 -5.49
CA TRP A 152 -9.01 -4.73 -4.12
C TRP A 152 -10.28 -5.47 -3.73
N LEU A 153 -10.32 -6.00 -2.51
CA LEU A 153 -11.54 -6.22 -1.76
C LEU A 153 -11.71 -5.02 -0.84
N ILE A 154 -12.86 -4.36 -0.89
CA ILE A 154 -13.19 -3.20 -0.06
C ILE A 154 -14.46 -3.47 0.74
N LYS A 155 -14.56 -2.82 1.92
CA LYS A 155 -15.81 -2.71 2.68
C LYS A 155 -16.43 -1.35 2.43
N GLU A 156 -17.61 -1.32 1.82
CA GLU A 156 -18.40 -0.11 1.62
C GLU A 156 -18.97 0.41 2.95
N SER A 157 -19.43 1.66 2.98
CA SER A 157 -20.07 2.26 4.17
C SER A 157 -21.34 1.51 4.61
N SER A 158 -21.98 0.77 3.70
CA SER A 158 -23.10 -0.13 3.98
C SER A 158 -22.69 -1.41 4.71
N GLY A 159 -21.39 -1.69 4.84
CA GLY A 159 -20.84 -2.95 5.34
C GLY A 159 -20.69 -4.04 4.27
N LYS A 160 -21.19 -3.81 3.05
CA LYS A 160 -21.10 -4.75 1.93
C LYS A 160 -19.64 -4.83 1.45
N LEU A 161 -19.19 -6.04 1.13
CA LEU A 161 -17.90 -6.26 0.49
C LEU A 161 -18.04 -6.16 -1.03
N ARG A 162 -17.04 -5.53 -1.66
CA ARG A 162 -16.99 -5.37 -3.12
C ARG A 162 -15.58 -5.54 -3.65
N ILE A 163 -15.47 -6.15 -4.82
CA ILE A 163 -14.22 -6.28 -5.56
C ILE A 163 -14.16 -5.16 -6.60
N ILE A 164 -13.03 -4.44 -6.63
CA ILE A 164 -12.74 -3.37 -7.60
C ILE A 164 -11.30 -3.46 -8.08
N THR A 165 -10.97 -2.72 -9.14
CA THR A 165 -9.58 -2.51 -9.58
C THR A 165 -9.29 -1.03 -9.76
N THR A 166 -8.03 -0.65 -9.56
CA THR A 166 -7.54 0.71 -9.79
C THR A 166 -6.32 0.70 -10.72
N ALA A 167 -6.14 1.78 -11.48
CA ALA A 167 -5.00 1.93 -12.37
C ALA A 167 -3.79 2.50 -11.62
N ASN A 168 -2.59 2.12 -12.07
CA ASN A 168 -1.34 2.66 -11.57
C ASN A 168 -1.27 2.57 -10.03
N GLN A 169 -1.06 3.71 -9.34
CA GLN A 169 -1.03 3.76 -7.88
C GLN A 169 -2.30 4.37 -7.26
N ASP A 170 -3.36 4.53 -8.04
CA ASP A 170 -4.66 4.90 -7.50
C ASP A 170 -5.19 3.81 -6.56
N ASN A 171 -6.00 4.22 -5.58
CA ASN A 171 -6.61 3.29 -4.62
C ASN A 171 -8.04 3.74 -4.23
N PRO A 172 -8.81 2.88 -3.53
CA PRO A 172 -10.20 3.15 -3.17
C PRO A 172 -10.42 4.37 -2.26
N LEU A 173 -9.37 4.84 -1.57
CA LEU A 173 -9.44 5.97 -0.64
C LEU A 173 -9.38 7.33 -1.34
N MET A 174 -8.82 7.39 -2.55
CA MET A 174 -8.58 8.64 -3.26
C MET A 174 -9.88 9.30 -3.75
N PRO A 175 -9.94 10.65 -3.85
CA PRO A 175 -11.16 11.36 -4.25
C PRO A 175 -11.67 10.98 -5.64
N MET A 176 -10.81 10.63 -6.59
CA MET A 176 -11.18 10.22 -7.94
C MET A 176 -11.68 8.78 -8.04
N SER A 177 -11.62 7.97 -6.99
CA SER A 177 -12.17 6.62 -7.01
C SER A 177 -13.70 6.68 -7.17
N LYS A 178 -14.21 6.03 -8.23
CA LYS A 178 -15.66 5.97 -8.49
C LYS A 178 -16.40 5.14 -7.44
N ILE A 179 -15.73 4.15 -6.89
CA ILE A 179 -16.28 3.25 -5.86
C ILE A 179 -15.34 3.37 -4.67
N LYS A 180 -15.86 3.93 -3.58
CA LYS A 180 -15.13 4.15 -2.34
C LYS A 180 -15.42 3.07 -1.31
N GLY A 181 -14.46 2.77 -0.49
CA GLY A 181 -14.59 1.85 0.63
C GLY A 181 -13.26 1.66 1.34
N THR A 182 -13.31 1.08 2.51
CA THR A 182 -12.13 0.72 3.27
C THR A 182 -11.46 -0.52 2.64
N PRO A 183 -10.19 -0.45 2.21
CA PRO A 183 -9.46 -1.63 1.73
C PRO A 183 -9.36 -2.70 2.82
N VAL A 184 -9.64 -3.95 2.47
CA VAL A 184 -9.49 -5.10 3.37
C VAL A 184 -8.59 -6.20 2.80
N LEU A 185 -8.42 -6.24 1.46
CA LEU A 185 -7.44 -7.09 0.77
C LEU A 185 -6.99 -6.39 -0.50
N THR A 186 -5.73 -6.58 -0.87
CA THR A 186 -5.22 -6.10 -2.16
C THR A 186 -4.23 -7.06 -2.79
N LEU A 187 -4.15 -7.00 -4.12
CA LEU A 187 -3.15 -7.69 -4.93
C LEU A 187 -2.53 -6.70 -5.92
N ASP A 188 -1.22 -6.60 -5.89
CA ASP A 188 -0.45 -5.88 -6.90
C ASP A 188 -0.42 -6.67 -8.21
N VAL A 189 -0.91 -6.08 -9.31
CA VAL A 189 -0.85 -6.67 -10.63
C VAL A 189 0.04 -5.89 -11.60
N TRP A 190 0.90 -5.01 -11.08
CA TRP A 190 2.05 -4.49 -11.81
C TRP A 190 2.99 -5.65 -12.17
N GLU A 191 3.65 -5.59 -13.32
CA GLU A 191 4.55 -6.66 -13.75
C GLU A 191 5.73 -6.90 -12.80
N HIS A 192 6.22 -5.87 -12.12
CA HIS A 192 7.30 -6.01 -11.15
C HIS A 192 6.95 -6.92 -9.96
N ALA A 193 5.66 -7.11 -9.67
CA ALA A 193 5.22 -7.97 -8.57
C ALA A 193 5.33 -9.47 -8.89
N TYR A 194 5.44 -9.84 -10.18
CA TYR A 194 5.37 -11.25 -10.55
C TYR A 194 6.28 -11.69 -11.72
N TYR A 195 6.84 -10.75 -12.50
CA TYR A 195 7.47 -11.09 -13.78
C TYR A 195 8.70 -12.00 -13.64
N LEU A 196 9.51 -11.83 -12.59
CA LEU A 196 10.71 -12.66 -12.39
C LEU A 196 10.36 -14.15 -12.25
N LYS A 197 9.27 -14.48 -11.58
CA LYS A 197 8.84 -15.86 -11.34
C LYS A 197 7.85 -16.36 -12.39
N TYR A 198 6.89 -15.55 -12.75
CA TYR A 198 5.73 -15.97 -13.57
C TYR A 198 5.80 -15.47 -15.01
N GLN A 199 6.70 -14.57 -15.36
CA GLN A 199 6.83 -13.90 -16.65
C GLN A 199 5.47 -13.33 -17.08
N ASN A 200 5.00 -13.64 -18.27
CA ASN A 200 3.70 -13.18 -18.80
C ASN A 200 2.48 -13.92 -18.20
N LYS A 201 2.69 -14.88 -17.28
CA LYS A 201 1.61 -15.73 -16.73
C LYS A 201 0.96 -15.08 -15.50
N ARG A 202 0.41 -13.86 -15.66
CA ARG A 202 -0.25 -13.13 -14.55
C ARG A 202 -1.29 -13.98 -13.82
N THR A 203 -2.07 -14.79 -14.54
CA THR A 203 -3.10 -15.65 -13.94
C THR A 203 -2.51 -16.71 -13.00
N ALA A 204 -1.31 -17.21 -13.26
CA ALA A 204 -0.63 -18.17 -12.38
C ALA A 204 -0.19 -17.49 -11.06
N TYR A 205 0.31 -16.25 -11.15
CA TYR A 205 0.60 -15.42 -9.97
C TYR A 205 -0.65 -15.14 -9.13
N ILE A 206 -1.74 -14.73 -9.77
CA ILE A 206 -3.02 -14.45 -9.09
C ILE A 206 -3.52 -15.69 -8.33
N LYS A 207 -3.43 -16.89 -8.93
CA LYS A 207 -3.79 -18.14 -8.25
C LYS A 207 -2.86 -18.48 -7.08
N ALA A 208 -1.56 -18.23 -7.25
CA ALA A 208 -0.58 -18.48 -6.20
C ALA A 208 -0.77 -17.57 -4.98
N PHE A 209 -1.25 -16.35 -5.17
CA PHE A 209 -1.50 -15.35 -4.13
C PHE A 209 -2.36 -15.88 -2.98
N TRP A 210 -3.38 -16.70 -3.25
CA TRP A 210 -4.27 -17.23 -2.21
C TRP A 210 -3.56 -18.04 -1.12
N ASN A 211 -2.38 -18.58 -1.41
CA ASN A 211 -1.60 -19.33 -0.44
C ASN A 211 -0.86 -18.45 0.57
N VAL A 212 -0.70 -17.17 0.28
CA VAL A 212 0.07 -16.22 1.09
C VAL A 212 -0.77 -15.06 1.64
N VAL A 213 -2.10 -15.16 1.56
CA VAL A 213 -3.01 -14.17 2.16
C VAL A 213 -2.99 -14.30 3.68
N ASN A 214 -2.83 -13.17 4.35
CA ASN A 214 -3.01 -13.04 5.80
C ASN A 214 -4.50 -12.91 6.13
N TRP A 215 -5.22 -14.04 6.18
CA TRP A 215 -6.66 -14.04 6.42
C TRP A 215 -7.03 -13.48 7.81
N THR A 216 -6.15 -13.63 8.79
CA THR A 216 -6.34 -13.04 10.13
C THR A 216 -6.40 -11.52 10.04
N GLU A 217 -5.51 -10.90 9.27
CA GLU A 217 -5.50 -9.46 9.07
C GLU A 217 -6.72 -9.00 8.23
N VAL A 218 -7.08 -9.74 7.19
CA VAL A 218 -8.29 -9.47 6.39
C VAL A 218 -9.54 -9.46 7.28
N GLU A 219 -9.69 -10.44 8.17
CA GLU A 219 -10.81 -10.52 9.13
C GLU A 219 -10.82 -9.31 10.07
N ARG A 220 -9.66 -8.96 10.63
CA ARG A 220 -9.51 -7.79 11.50
C ARG A 220 -9.93 -6.49 10.80
N LEU A 221 -9.52 -6.30 9.53
CA LEU A 221 -9.86 -5.12 8.73
C LEU A 221 -11.35 -5.05 8.38
N ILE A 222 -12.00 -6.19 8.15
CA ILE A 222 -13.46 -6.24 7.93
C ILE A 222 -14.23 -5.85 9.20
N GLY A 223 -13.72 -6.24 10.38
CA GLY A 223 -14.34 -5.95 11.67
C GLY A 223 -14.22 -4.49 12.14
N GLN A 224 -13.36 -3.69 11.51
CA GLN A 224 -13.26 -2.25 11.75
C GLN A 224 -14.38 -1.48 11.04
#